data_c37215b8152c5bb443c509c2bd78d5f2
#
_entry.id   c37215b8152c5bb443c509c2bd78d5f2
#
_cell.length_a   1.000
_cell.length_b   1.000
_cell.length_c   1.000
_cell.angle_alpha   90.00
_cell.angle_beta   90.00
_cell.angle_gamma   90.00
#
_symmetry.space_group_name_H-M   'P 1'
#
loop_
_entity.id
_entity.type
_entity.pdbx_description
1 polymer ?
#
loop_
_entity_poly.entity_id
_entity_poly.type
_entity_poly.pdbx_seq_one_letter_code
_entity_poly.pdbx_strand_id
1 'polypeptide(L)'
;MNSPTTGPCVRDGRTRMNRPLLSIVVPSCNRQATLLPVLATLAAETAAEIVVSDNSDVPLTGEVLRGLGAGDRLLYHHWSERLSVVDNFERGLAMATGEYLLFIGDDDCVGPGIDAIVAWMKREDIDALVSYRRRFIASYFWPGVKSRYFGDGYQGKLFLSPSSGRAFPIDKRAALAGAADRPGTGLNDMARAYHGIVSRVLVDRVAARFGRLFGGVSPDIYSATLLTHLAAKPWILDYPFVVPGASPPSASGELTAREDTDKLDAREHIKRFGAGLRWDERVPSFYSPDTVWAFSHQSALDRLGVPGLTLNFPRLYLRCALMHRRHRAETLAALRAWRGTNSLARLILGIARGFLAEAAGQVRRVWFRFVTPPKAYADLATIGDAYLVLREQLKPWTPPASPSDAA
;
A
#
# COMPACT_ATOMS: atom_id res chain seq x y z
N MET A 1 -24.80 -38.01 -1.83
CA MET A 1 -25.15 -37.10 -0.74
C MET A 1 -24.09 -37.26 0.35
N ASN A 2 -23.07 -36.46 0.36
CA ASN A 2 -22.14 -36.30 1.48
C ASN A 2 -21.47 -34.96 1.29
N SER A 3 -21.90 -33.99 2.08
CA SER A 3 -21.30 -32.64 2.15
C SER A 3 -19.92 -32.73 2.83
N PRO A 4 -18.88 -32.06 2.33
CA PRO A 4 -17.65 -31.95 3.08
C PRO A 4 -17.81 -30.82 4.13
N THR A 5 -17.76 -31.22 5.39
CA THR A 5 -17.66 -30.35 6.56
C THR A 5 -16.33 -29.61 6.53
N THR A 6 -16.39 -28.30 6.31
CA THR A 6 -15.26 -27.40 6.56
C THR A 6 -15.08 -27.25 8.07
N GLY A 7 -14.17 -28.03 8.64
CA GLY A 7 -13.72 -27.86 10.02
C GLY A 7 -12.95 -26.54 10.19
N PRO A 8 -13.09 -25.83 11.33
CA PRO A 8 -12.29 -24.66 11.61
C PRO A 8 -10.82 -25.06 11.74
N CYS A 9 -9.94 -24.30 11.09
CA CYS A 9 -8.49 -24.41 11.25
C CYS A 9 -8.15 -24.25 12.74
N VAL A 10 -7.79 -25.34 13.38
CA VAL A 10 -7.39 -25.38 14.79
C VAL A 10 -6.11 -24.56 14.92
N ARG A 11 -6.19 -23.42 15.59
CA ARG A 11 -5.02 -22.65 16.03
C ARG A 11 -4.26 -23.52 17.04
N ASP A 12 -3.20 -24.13 16.57
CA ASP A 12 -2.29 -24.89 17.43
C ASP A 12 -1.71 -23.91 18.48
N GLY A 13 -1.82 -24.31 19.75
CA GLY A 13 -1.45 -23.49 20.90
C GLY A 13 0.06 -23.28 21.05
N ARG A 14 0.71 -22.63 20.08
CA ARG A 14 2.06 -22.13 20.28
C ARG A 14 2.01 -21.05 21.36
N THR A 15 2.51 -21.43 22.51
CA THR A 15 2.67 -20.57 23.69
C THR A 15 3.30 -19.23 23.32
N ARG A 16 2.86 -18.15 23.97
CA ARG A 16 3.28 -16.74 23.78
C ARG A 16 4.79 -16.47 23.72
N MET A 17 5.63 -17.47 23.99
CA MET A 17 7.08 -17.30 24.18
C MET A 17 7.93 -17.35 22.89
N ASN A 18 7.36 -17.58 21.70
CA ASN A 18 8.18 -17.73 20.49
C ASN A 18 7.54 -17.16 19.20
N ARG A 19 6.77 -16.07 19.31
CA ARG A 19 6.26 -15.40 18.11
C ARG A 19 7.37 -14.57 17.46
N PRO A 20 7.53 -14.62 16.12
CA PRO A 20 8.42 -13.71 15.43
C PRO A 20 8.01 -12.26 15.70
N LEU A 21 8.99 -11.37 15.83
CA LEU A 21 8.71 -9.98 16.09
C LEU A 21 8.00 -9.30 14.90
N LEU A 22 8.38 -9.66 13.67
CA LEU A 22 7.82 -9.16 12.42
C LEU A 22 7.40 -10.31 11.50
N SER A 23 6.22 -10.20 10.89
CA SER A 23 5.86 -10.95 9.68
C SER A 23 5.81 -9.99 8.50
N ILE A 24 6.55 -10.32 7.43
CA ILE A 24 6.48 -9.64 6.15
C ILE A 24 5.61 -10.49 5.24
N VAL A 25 4.45 -9.94 4.85
CA VAL A 25 3.46 -10.64 4.04
C VAL A 25 3.56 -10.16 2.59
N VAL A 26 3.72 -11.12 1.68
CA VAL A 26 3.88 -10.88 0.23
C VAL A 26 2.76 -11.61 -0.52
N PRO A 27 1.62 -10.95 -0.78
CA PRO A 27 0.61 -11.49 -1.68
C PRO A 27 1.13 -11.42 -3.12
N SER A 28 1.04 -12.52 -3.86
CA SER A 28 1.53 -12.60 -5.26
C SER A 28 0.50 -13.24 -6.17
N CYS A 29 0.60 -12.94 -7.47
CA CYS A 29 -0.18 -13.58 -8.52
C CYS A 29 0.52 -13.44 -9.88
N ASN A 30 1.05 -14.54 -10.42
CA ASN A 30 1.71 -14.61 -11.74
C ASN A 30 2.92 -13.68 -11.91
N ARG A 31 3.72 -13.47 -10.84
CA ARG A 31 4.88 -12.56 -10.83
C ARG A 31 6.14 -13.20 -10.27
N GLN A 32 6.40 -14.44 -10.59
CA GLN A 32 7.56 -15.18 -10.06
C GLN A 32 8.90 -14.50 -10.38
N ALA A 33 9.02 -13.82 -11.52
CA ALA A 33 10.24 -13.14 -11.94
C ALA A 33 10.67 -12.01 -10.99
N THR A 34 9.72 -11.30 -10.37
CA THR A 34 9.99 -10.28 -9.34
C THR A 34 9.96 -10.86 -7.93
N LEU A 35 9.04 -11.79 -7.66
CA LEU A 35 8.88 -12.43 -6.37
C LEU A 35 10.16 -13.12 -5.88
N LEU A 36 10.83 -13.89 -6.73
CA LEU A 36 12.01 -14.66 -6.32
C LEU A 36 13.18 -13.77 -5.83
N PRO A 37 13.58 -12.70 -6.53
CA PRO A 37 14.58 -11.75 -6.01
C PRO A 37 14.13 -11.06 -4.72
N VAL A 38 12.82 -10.75 -4.56
CA VAL A 38 12.29 -10.19 -3.31
C VAL A 38 12.49 -11.19 -2.17
N LEU A 39 12.06 -12.45 -2.34
CA LEU A 39 12.18 -13.47 -1.30
C LEU A 39 13.64 -13.75 -0.94
N ALA A 40 14.54 -13.82 -1.93
CA ALA A 40 15.97 -14.00 -1.70
C ALA A 40 16.56 -12.85 -0.86
N THR A 41 16.19 -11.61 -1.16
CA THR A 41 16.63 -10.44 -0.41
C THR A 41 16.08 -10.46 1.02
N LEU A 42 14.80 -10.76 1.22
CA LEU A 42 14.21 -10.87 2.55
C LEU A 42 14.85 -11.97 3.38
N ALA A 43 15.11 -13.14 2.76
CA ALA A 43 15.75 -14.27 3.44
C ALA A 43 17.16 -13.94 3.95
N ALA A 44 17.92 -13.16 3.18
CA ALA A 44 19.30 -12.77 3.50
C ALA A 44 19.39 -11.61 4.51
N GLU A 45 18.44 -10.66 4.47
CA GLU A 45 18.63 -9.33 5.04
C GLU A 45 17.74 -9.01 6.26
N THR A 46 16.83 -9.93 6.64
CA THR A 46 15.96 -9.77 7.83
C THR A 46 15.77 -11.07 8.58
N ALA A 47 15.52 -10.98 9.88
CA ALA A 47 15.14 -12.10 10.73
C ALA A 47 13.62 -12.35 10.76
N ALA A 48 12.84 -11.58 10.01
CA ALA A 48 11.39 -11.66 9.98
C ALA A 48 10.86 -13.02 9.48
N GLU A 49 9.66 -13.38 9.90
CA GLU A 49 8.83 -14.37 9.23
C GLU A 49 8.42 -13.84 7.86
N ILE A 50 8.62 -14.61 6.80
CA ILE A 50 8.26 -14.29 5.42
C ILE A 50 7.03 -15.11 5.07
N VAL A 51 5.91 -14.45 4.78
CA VAL A 51 4.63 -15.10 4.46
C VAL A 51 4.28 -14.82 3.02
N VAL A 52 4.21 -15.85 2.18
CA VAL A 52 3.83 -15.73 0.77
C VAL A 52 2.44 -16.33 0.56
N SER A 53 1.49 -15.48 0.17
CA SER A 53 0.15 -15.87 -0.26
C SER A 53 0.10 -15.82 -1.78
N ASP A 54 0.35 -16.98 -2.41
CA ASP A 54 0.49 -17.08 -3.87
C ASP A 54 -0.82 -17.55 -4.53
N ASN A 55 -1.35 -16.74 -5.43
CA ASN A 55 -2.51 -17.05 -6.25
C ASN A 55 -2.16 -17.12 -7.74
N SER A 56 -0.96 -17.57 -8.04
CA SER A 56 -0.47 -17.78 -9.41
C SER A 56 -1.09 -19.03 -10.04
N ASP A 57 -1.12 -19.08 -11.38
CA ASP A 57 -1.58 -20.26 -12.12
C ASP A 57 -0.63 -21.46 -11.91
N VAL A 58 0.66 -21.19 -11.68
CA VAL A 58 1.71 -22.18 -11.43
C VAL A 58 2.41 -21.88 -10.11
N PRO A 59 2.40 -22.82 -9.14
CA PRO A 59 3.07 -22.62 -7.85
C PRO A 59 4.60 -22.65 -7.96
N LEU A 60 5.28 -22.07 -6.99
CA LEU A 60 6.71 -22.30 -6.78
C LEU A 60 6.96 -23.74 -6.33
N THR A 61 8.02 -24.35 -6.83
CA THR A 61 8.40 -25.72 -6.44
C THR A 61 9.09 -25.73 -5.08
N GLY A 62 8.99 -26.86 -4.37
CA GLY A 62 9.68 -27.02 -3.09
C GLY A 62 11.21 -26.91 -3.19
N GLU A 63 11.80 -27.20 -4.34
CA GLU A 63 13.23 -27.03 -4.61
C GLU A 63 13.60 -25.53 -4.64
N VAL A 64 12.82 -24.72 -5.38
CA VAL A 64 13.00 -23.27 -5.44
C VAL A 64 12.87 -22.66 -4.04
N LEU A 65 11.84 -23.05 -3.28
CA LEU A 65 11.61 -22.53 -1.93
C LEU A 65 12.77 -22.86 -0.97
N ARG A 66 13.29 -24.09 -1.02
CA ARG A 66 14.47 -24.49 -0.23
C ARG A 66 15.73 -23.70 -0.63
N GLY A 67 15.90 -23.45 -1.93
CA GLY A 67 17.03 -22.67 -2.46
C GLY A 67 17.11 -21.23 -1.95
N LEU A 68 16.00 -20.67 -1.45
CA LEU A 68 15.98 -19.31 -0.87
C LEU A 68 16.70 -19.21 0.49
N GLY A 69 16.97 -20.33 1.17
CA GLY A 69 17.74 -20.33 2.42
C GLY A 69 17.03 -19.71 3.65
N ALA A 70 15.74 -19.41 3.57
CA ALA A 70 14.99 -18.82 4.68
C ALA A 70 14.59 -19.83 5.77
N GLY A 71 14.67 -21.16 5.49
CA GLY A 71 14.27 -22.21 6.43
C GLY A 71 12.85 -22.08 6.92
N ASP A 72 12.62 -22.34 8.21
CA ASP A 72 11.29 -22.30 8.84
C ASP A 72 10.68 -20.89 8.93
N ARG A 73 11.43 -19.85 8.57
CA ARG A 73 10.92 -18.49 8.53
C ARG A 73 10.07 -18.22 7.28
N LEU A 74 10.15 -19.05 6.24
CA LEU A 74 9.36 -18.91 5.02
C LEU A 74 8.10 -19.77 5.11
N LEU A 75 6.95 -19.11 5.18
CA LEU A 75 5.63 -19.71 5.08
C LEU A 75 5.08 -19.43 3.69
N TYR A 76 5.03 -20.44 2.83
CA TYR A 76 4.49 -20.34 1.47
C TYR A 76 3.20 -21.16 1.37
N HIS A 77 2.15 -20.52 0.83
CA HIS A 77 0.93 -21.23 0.48
C HIS A 77 0.43 -20.81 -0.90
N HIS A 78 0.13 -21.79 -1.74
CA HIS A 78 -0.48 -21.59 -3.05
C HIS A 78 -1.99 -21.86 -2.99
N TRP A 79 -2.77 -20.89 -3.44
CA TRP A 79 -4.23 -20.97 -3.53
C TRP A 79 -4.63 -21.28 -4.97
N SER A 80 -5.26 -22.43 -5.21
CA SER A 80 -5.71 -22.87 -6.54
C SER A 80 -7.01 -22.18 -6.97
N GLU A 81 -7.84 -21.74 -6.00
CA GLU A 81 -9.03 -20.93 -6.29
C GLU A 81 -8.65 -19.49 -6.68
N ARG A 82 -9.42 -18.92 -7.61
CA ARG A 82 -9.21 -17.51 -8.01
C ARG A 82 -9.64 -16.56 -6.90
N LEU A 83 -8.68 -15.89 -6.29
CA LEU A 83 -8.91 -14.90 -5.24
C LEU A 83 -8.96 -13.49 -5.82
N SER A 84 -9.78 -12.62 -5.21
CA SER A 84 -9.59 -11.19 -5.38
C SER A 84 -8.29 -10.73 -4.70
N VAL A 85 -7.77 -9.57 -5.08
CA VAL A 85 -6.60 -8.99 -4.40
C VAL A 85 -6.84 -8.84 -2.90
N VAL A 86 -8.04 -8.43 -2.51
CA VAL A 86 -8.44 -8.27 -1.10
C VAL A 86 -8.43 -9.61 -0.36
N ASP A 87 -8.97 -10.67 -0.98
CA ASP A 87 -8.99 -11.98 -0.35
C ASP A 87 -7.59 -12.60 -0.27
N ASN A 88 -6.72 -12.36 -1.27
CA ASN A 88 -5.33 -12.79 -1.21
C ASN A 88 -4.56 -12.12 -0.05
N PHE A 89 -4.81 -10.82 0.20
CA PHE A 89 -4.26 -10.11 1.35
C PHE A 89 -4.78 -10.68 2.68
N GLU A 90 -6.08 -10.97 2.80
CA GLU A 90 -6.67 -11.58 4.00
C GLU A 90 -6.13 -12.99 4.27
N ARG A 91 -5.91 -13.79 3.21
CA ARG A 91 -5.27 -15.11 3.32
C ARG A 91 -3.84 -14.98 3.86
N GLY A 92 -3.07 -14.05 3.32
CA GLY A 92 -1.73 -13.75 3.82
C GLY A 92 -1.74 -13.29 5.29
N LEU A 93 -2.70 -12.43 5.67
CA LEU A 93 -2.89 -12.01 7.07
C LEU A 93 -3.17 -13.19 7.99
N ALA A 94 -4.01 -14.12 7.58
CA ALA A 94 -4.38 -15.30 8.37
C ALA A 94 -3.20 -16.25 8.61
N MET A 95 -2.24 -16.31 7.70
CA MET A 95 -1.03 -17.13 7.82
C MET A 95 0.03 -16.50 8.75
N ALA A 96 0.11 -15.16 8.77
CA ALA A 96 1.14 -14.43 9.51
C ALA A 96 0.98 -14.60 11.02
N THR A 97 2.10 -14.79 11.75
CA THR A 97 2.08 -15.06 13.20
C THR A 97 2.76 -13.96 14.04
N GLY A 98 3.49 -13.03 13.42
CA GLY A 98 4.29 -12.00 14.06
C GLY A 98 3.51 -11.03 14.95
N GLU A 99 4.23 -10.42 15.90
CA GLU A 99 3.69 -9.36 16.77
C GLU A 99 3.41 -8.06 15.98
N TYR A 100 4.22 -7.82 14.94
CA TYR A 100 4.04 -6.74 13.96
C TYR A 100 3.89 -7.33 12.57
N LEU A 101 3.23 -6.59 11.71
CA LEU A 101 2.90 -6.98 10.34
C LEU A 101 3.31 -5.88 9.37
N LEU A 102 3.91 -6.27 8.27
CA LEU A 102 4.22 -5.43 7.11
C LEU A 102 3.76 -6.16 5.86
N PHE A 103 2.95 -5.51 5.03
CA PHE A 103 2.59 -6.00 3.70
C PHE A 103 3.40 -5.27 2.65
N ILE A 104 3.96 -6.02 1.71
CA ILE A 104 4.65 -5.50 0.53
C ILE A 104 4.18 -6.24 -0.71
N GLY A 105 4.34 -5.63 -1.90
CA GLY A 105 4.14 -6.31 -3.17
C GLY A 105 5.26 -7.29 -3.49
N ASP A 106 5.03 -8.11 -4.49
CA ASP A 106 5.99 -9.08 -5.01
C ASP A 106 7.08 -8.45 -5.91
N ASP A 107 7.09 -7.13 -6.00
CA ASP A 107 8.11 -6.31 -6.66
C ASP A 107 8.73 -5.24 -5.73
N ASP A 108 8.31 -5.23 -4.45
CA ASP A 108 8.80 -4.34 -3.39
C ASP A 108 9.88 -4.99 -2.53
N CYS A 109 10.52 -4.22 -1.64
CA CYS A 109 11.41 -4.76 -0.61
C CYS A 109 11.37 -3.93 0.68
N VAL A 110 11.97 -4.45 1.74
CA VAL A 110 12.29 -3.68 2.95
C VAL A 110 13.61 -2.93 2.76
N GLY A 111 13.80 -1.87 3.54
CA GLY A 111 15.07 -1.16 3.63
C GLY A 111 15.95 -1.68 4.76
N PRO A 112 17.22 -1.27 4.80
CA PRO A 112 18.16 -1.68 5.83
C PRO A 112 17.68 -1.32 7.24
N GLY A 113 17.94 -2.21 8.20
CA GLY A 113 17.66 -1.96 9.62
C GLY A 113 16.21 -2.21 10.05
N ILE A 114 15.40 -2.88 9.23
CA ILE A 114 13.99 -3.16 9.54
C ILE A 114 13.80 -3.84 10.90
N ASP A 115 14.64 -4.81 11.26
CA ASP A 115 14.53 -5.54 12.53
C ASP A 115 14.78 -4.61 13.74
N ALA A 116 15.76 -3.71 13.65
CA ALA A 116 16.02 -2.72 14.69
C ALA A 116 14.87 -1.71 14.83
N ILE A 117 14.25 -1.32 13.72
CA ILE A 117 13.09 -0.43 13.69
C ILE A 117 11.89 -1.09 14.39
N VAL A 118 11.61 -2.36 14.12
CA VAL A 118 10.48 -3.06 14.77
C VAL A 118 10.76 -3.29 16.25
N ALA A 119 12.02 -3.59 16.63
CA ALA A 119 12.41 -3.67 18.04
C ALA A 119 12.21 -2.33 18.78
N TRP A 120 12.51 -1.21 18.13
CA TRP A 120 12.20 0.13 18.66
C TRP A 120 10.70 0.36 18.78
N MET A 121 9.90 0.01 17.77
CA MET A 121 8.45 0.13 17.83
C MET A 121 7.87 -0.61 19.04
N LYS A 122 8.36 -1.84 19.31
CA LYS A 122 7.94 -2.65 20.46
C LYS A 122 8.31 -1.99 21.79
N ARG A 123 9.53 -1.48 21.91
CA ARG A 123 9.99 -0.80 23.13
C ARG A 123 9.18 0.45 23.42
N GLU A 124 8.79 1.20 22.39
CA GLU A 124 8.07 2.46 22.54
C GLU A 124 6.54 2.31 22.44
N ASP A 125 5.99 1.10 22.39
CA ASP A 125 4.56 0.83 22.20
C ASP A 125 3.95 1.53 20.98
N ILE A 126 4.72 1.68 19.90
CA ILE A 126 4.25 2.25 18.64
C ILE A 126 3.41 1.19 17.92
N ASP A 127 2.14 1.49 17.64
CA ASP A 127 1.22 0.54 17.04
C ASP A 127 1.10 0.64 15.51
N ALA A 128 1.59 1.74 14.92
CA ALA A 128 1.71 1.89 13.48
C ALA A 128 2.87 2.80 13.09
N LEU A 129 3.64 2.42 12.05
CA LEU A 129 4.77 3.19 11.54
C LEU A 129 4.73 3.23 10.02
N VAL A 130 4.98 4.40 9.44
CA VAL A 130 5.08 4.59 7.98
C VAL A 130 6.37 5.31 7.62
N SER A 131 6.96 4.95 6.47
CA SER A 131 8.22 5.54 5.96
C SER A 131 7.99 6.76 5.06
N TYR A 132 6.77 7.31 5.04
CA TYR A 132 6.38 8.29 4.06
C TYR A 132 5.69 9.48 4.70
N ARG A 133 6.23 10.65 4.46
CA ARG A 133 5.59 11.91 4.90
C ARG A 133 4.86 12.62 3.77
N ARG A 134 5.43 12.69 2.56
CA ARG A 134 4.84 13.36 1.39
C ARG A 134 5.25 12.75 0.06
N ARG A 135 6.27 11.88 0.03
CA ARG A 135 6.80 11.14 -1.11
C ARG A 135 7.56 9.92 -0.62
N PHE A 136 7.71 8.93 -1.44
CA PHE A 136 8.61 7.82 -1.15
C PHE A 136 10.05 8.34 -1.03
N ILE A 137 10.76 7.87 0.00
CA ILE A 137 12.16 8.23 0.23
C ILE A 137 13.04 7.40 -0.72
N ALA A 138 12.72 6.13 -0.90
CA ALA A 138 13.33 5.25 -1.90
C ALA A 138 12.25 4.70 -2.83
N SER A 139 12.59 4.45 -4.11
CA SER A 139 11.73 3.76 -5.07
C SER A 139 12.59 3.09 -6.12
N TYR A 140 12.32 1.83 -6.43
CA TYR A 140 13.02 1.08 -7.44
C TYR A 140 12.12 0.80 -8.64
N PHE A 141 12.65 1.03 -9.84
CA PHE A 141 11.98 0.73 -11.10
C PHE A 141 12.67 -0.45 -11.77
N TRP A 142 11.95 -1.55 -11.88
CA TRP A 142 12.46 -2.78 -12.46
C TRP A 142 12.84 -2.60 -13.96
N PRO A 143 13.75 -3.44 -14.48
CA PRO A 143 13.99 -3.49 -15.92
C PRO A 143 12.69 -3.67 -16.72
N GLY A 144 12.58 -3.00 -17.88
CA GLY A 144 11.41 -3.04 -18.74
C GLY A 144 10.28 -2.06 -18.37
N VAL A 145 10.36 -1.35 -17.24
CA VAL A 145 9.40 -0.28 -16.91
C VAL A 145 9.56 0.88 -17.86
N LYS A 146 8.45 1.26 -18.52
CA LYS A 146 8.39 2.42 -19.42
C LYS A 146 7.73 3.61 -18.74
N SER A 147 8.27 4.79 -18.97
CA SER A 147 7.68 6.05 -18.55
C SER A 147 7.13 6.80 -19.76
N ARG A 148 5.90 7.32 -19.66
CA ARG A 148 5.30 8.12 -20.73
C ARG A 148 6.16 9.31 -21.16
N TYR A 149 6.89 9.93 -20.25
CA TYR A 149 7.66 11.14 -20.52
C TYR A 149 9.15 10.89 -20.74
N PHE A 150 9.69 9.79 -20.21
CA PHE A 150 11.12 9.49 -20.20
C PHE A 150 11.47 8.16 -20.88
N GLY A 151 10.49 7.54 -21.56
CA GLY A 151 10.70 6.23 -22.19
C GLY A 151 11.30 5.23 -21.20
N ASP A 152 12.44 4.67 -21.54
CA ASP A 152 13.18 3.71 -20.71
C ASP A 152 14.03 4.35 -19.61
N GLY A 153 13.93 5.67 -19.43
CA GLY A 153 14.79 6.44 -18.53
C GLY A 153 14.72 6.06 -17.05
N TYR A 154 13.69 5.29 -16.62
CA TYR A 154 13.53 4.85 -15.23
C TYR A 154 13.94 3.41 -14.98
N GLN A 155 13.94 2.54 -16.02
CA GLN A 155 14.19 1.12 -15.86
C GLN A 155 15.56 0.85 -15.22
N GLY A 156 15.63 -0.17 -14.36
CA GLY A 156 16.84 -0.58 -13.67
C GLY A 156 17.42 0.51 -12.74
N LYS A 157 16.57 1.42 -12.19
CA LYS A 157 17.04 2.53 -11.35
C LYS A 157 16.38 2.55 -9.98
N LEU A 158 17.22 2.82 -9.00
CA LEU A 158 16.80 3.21 -7.65
C LEU A 158 16.89 4.74 -7.54
N PHE A 159 15.79 5.36 -7.10
CA PHE A 159 15.76 6.77 -6.72
C PHE A 159 15.74 6.88 -5.20
N LEU A 160 16.69 7.62 -4.65
CA LEU A 160 16.86 7.85 -3.21
C LEU A 160 16.79 9.34 -2.91
N SER A 161 15.80 9.73 -2.13
CA SER A 161 15.64 11.11 -1.61
C SER A 161 16.38 11.25 -0.27
N PRO A 162 16.84 12.45 0.08
CA PRO A 162 17.36 12.72 1.42
C PRO A 162 16.33 12.37 2.49
N SER A 163 16.78 11.78 3.59
CA SER A 163 16.00 11.45 4.78
C SER A 163 16.78 11.86 6.03
N SER A 164 16.05 12.24 7.07
CA SER A 164 16.64 12.73 8.31
C SER A 164 16.87 11.65 9.37
N GLY A 165 16.25 10.48 9.21
CA GLY A 165 16.22 9.42 10.22
C GLY A 165 15.34 9.75 11.44
N ARG A 166 14.65 10.92 11.46
CA ARG A 166 13.81 11.36 12.58
C ARG A 166 12.42 10.74 12.51
N ALA A 167 11.80 10.54 13.65
CA ALA A 167 10.43 10.05 13.77
C ALA A 167 9.49 11.16 14.26
N PHE A 168 8.22 11.11 13.81
CA PHE A 168 7.19 12.11 14.12
C PHE A 168 5.85 11.43 14.40
N PRO A 169 5.05 11.91 15.38
CA PRO A 169 3.71 11.40 15.59
C PRO A 169 2.78 11.78 14.44
N ILE A 170 1.80 10.92 14.16
CA ILE A 170 0.73 11.19 13.20
C ILE A 170 -0.45 11.84 13.91
N ASP A 171 -0.86 13.02 13.44
CA ASP A 171 -2.19 13.54 13.75
C ASP A 171 -3.24 12.78 12.91
N LYS A 172 -3.92 11.85 13.54
CA LYS A 172 -4.90 10.95 12.92
C LYS A 172 -6.07 11.71 12.27
N ARG A 173 -6.56 12.78 12.93
CA ARG A 173 -7.67 13.59 12.41
C ARG A 173 -7.25 14.33 11.16
N ALA A 174 -6.09 14.99 11.20
CA ALA A 174 -5.54 15.69 10.04
C ALA A 174 -5.21 14.72 8.90
N ALA A 175 -4.68 13.52 9.19
CA ALA A 175 -4.37 12.50 8.20
C ALA A 175 -5.64 12.01 7.47
N LEU A 176 -6.70 11.63 8.22
CA LEU A 176 -7.97 11.19 7.65
C LEU A 176 -8.68 12.31 6.86
N ALA A 177 -8.79 13.51 7.45
CA ALA A 177 -9.41 14.65 6.77
C ALA A 177 -8.63 15.04 5.50
N GLY A 178 -7.30 15.03 5.57
CA GLY A 178 -6.45 15.33 4.42
C GLY A 178 -6.51 14.28 3.31
N ALA A 179 -6.70 13.00 3.64
CA ALA A 179 -6.92 11.95 2.67
C ALA A 179 -8.32 12.07 2.02
N ALA A 180 -9.36 12.31 2.81
CA ALA A 180 -10.72 12.50 2.32
C ALA A 180 -10.88 13.76 1.44
N ASP A 181 -10.13 14.84 1.75
CA ASP A 181 -10.09 16.04 0.90
C ASP A 181 -9.39 15.82 -0.43
N ARG A 182 -8.54 14.80 -0.55
CA ARG A 182 -7.74 14.50 -1.75
C ARG A 182 -8.00 13.11 -2.29
N PRO A 183 -9.25 12.77 -2.67
CA PRO A 183 -9.61 11.43 -3.12
C PRO A 183 -8.76 11.03 -4.33
N GLY A 184 -8.37 9.76 -4.38
CA GLY A 184 -7.58 9.20 -5.48
C GLY A 184 -6.11 9.63 -5.53
N THR A 185 -5.58 10.34 -4.52
CA THR A 185 -4.21 10.88 -4.57
C THR A 185 -3.20 10.16 -3.67
N GLY A 186 -3.57 9.03 -3.09
CA GLY A 186 -2.72 8.19 -2.25
C GLY A 186 -3.01 8.28 -0.76
N LEU A 187 -2.22 7.53 -0.02
CA LEU A 187 -2.41 7.26 1.41
C LEU A 187 -1.97 8.41 2.31
N ASN A 188 -1.16 9.32 1.80
CA ASN A 188 -0.59 10.45 2.55
C ASN A 188 0.06 10.00 3.88
N ASP A 189 -0.26 10.68 4.98
CA ASP A 189 0.29 10.39 6.31
C ASP A 189 -0.55 9.35 7.10
N MET A 190 -1.42 8.59 6.43
CA MET A 190 -2.23 7.58 7.10
C MET A 190 -1.39 6.37 7.54
N ALA A 191 -1.66 5.88 8.76
CA ALA A 191 -1.18 4.60 9.22
C ALA A 191 -1.67 3.48 8.29
N ARG A 192 -0.81 2.52 7.95
CA ARG A 192 -1.13 1.48 6.96
C ARG A 192 -0.32 0.22 7.16
N ALA A 193 -0.86 -0.91 6.74
CA ALA A 193 -0.16 -2.19 6.73
C ALA A 193 0.63 -2.40 5.43
N TYR A 194 0.14 -1.90 4.28
CA TYR A 194 0.86 -1.97 3.01
C TYR A 194 1.87 -0.82 2.92
N HIS A 195 3.15 -1.13 2.80
CA HIS A 195 4.28 -0.20 2.91
C HIS A 195 4.36 0.54 4.26
N GLY A 196 3.86 -0.11 5.31
CA GLY A 196 3.96 0.38 6.68
C GLY A 196 3.88 -0.78 7.66
N ILE A 197 4.32 -0.58 8.88
CA ILE A 197 4.35 -1.60 9.92
C ILE A 197 3.22 -1.31 10.90
N VAL A 198 2.44 -2.35 11.25
CA VAL A 198 1.33 -2.24 12.20
C VAL A 198 1.40 -3.35 13.24
N SER A 199 1.04 -3.06 14.48
CA SER A 199 0.98 -4.07 15.52
C SER A 199 -0.20 -5.02 15.28
N ARG A 200 -0.02 -6.29 15.63
CA ARG A 200 -1.11 -7.28 15.58
C ARG A 200 -2.29 -6.86 16.45
N VAL A 201 -2.03 -6.26 17.59
CA VAL A 201 -3.07 -5.75 18.50
C VAL A 201 -3.97 -4.73 17.79
N LEU A 202 -3.38 -3.82 17.00
CA LEU A 202 -4.15 -2.87 16.19
C LEU A 202 -4.95 -3.58 15.10
N VAL A 203 -4.35 -4.54 14.39
CA VAL A 203 -5.02 -5.33 13.34
C VAL A 203 -6.19 -6.13 13.93
N ASP A 204 -5.98 -6.82 15.05
CA ASP A 204 -7.02 -7.60 15.73
C ASP A 204 -8.18 -6.67 16.19
N ARG A 205 -7.87 -5.45 16.65
CA ARG A 205 -8.88 -4.44 17.00
C ARG A 205 -9.71 -4.00 15.79
N VAL A 206 -9.07 -3.81 14.62
CA VAL A 206 -9.78 -3.51 13.37
C VAL A 206 -10.68 -4.69 12.97
N ALA A 207 -10.14 -5.91 12.97
CA ALA A 207 -10.90 -7.11 12.62
C ALA A 207 -12.09 -7.34 13.57
N ALA A 208 -11.89 -7.17 14.87
CA ALA A 208 -12.95 -7.30 15.88
C ALA A 208 -14.09 -6.30 15.67
N ARG A 209 -13.76 -5.05 15.28
CA ARG A 209 -14.76 -3.99 15.09
C ARG A 209 -15.46 -4.04 13.73
N PHE A 210 -14.71 -4.37 12.67
CA PHE A 210 -15.18 -4.25 11.29
C PHE A 210 -15.25 -5.59 10.54
N GLY A 211 -14.90 -6.70 11.18
CA GLY A 211 -14.97 -8.06 10.63
C GLY A 211 -13.75 -8.47 9.82
N ARG A 212 -13.06 -7.53 9.15
CA ARG A 212 -11.86 -7.79 8.34
C ARG A 212 -10.98 -6.54 8.24
N LEU A 213 -9.69 -6.73 7.92
CA LEU A 213 -8.75 -5.62 7.75
C LEU A 213 -8.84 -5.00 6.36
N PHE A 214 -8.88 -5.83 5.33
CA PHE A 214 -8.86 -5.39 3.93
C PHE A 214 -10.26 -5.39 3.32
N GLY A 215 -10.52 -4.46 2.41
CA GLY A 215 -11.83 -4.32 1.74
C GLY A 215 -11.78 -3.36 0.57
N GLY A 216 -12.96 -2.99 0.05
CA GLY A 216 -13.05 -2.26 -1.19
C GLY A 216 -12.53 -3.09 -2.36
N VAL A 217 -11.89 -2.43 -3.33
CA VAL A 217 -11.18 -3.07 -4.45
C VAL A 217 -9.67 -2.75 -4.42
N SER A 218 -9.24 -1.91 -3.48
CA SER A 218 -7.85 -1.56 -3.20
C SER A 218 -7.62 -1.73 -1.69
N PRO A 219 -6.94 -2.81 -1.27
CA PRO A 219 -6.80 -3.17 0.14
C PRO A 219 -6.00 -2.13 0.94
N ASP A 220 -5.08 -1.42 0.29
CA ASP A 220 -4.18 -0.44 0.89
C ASP A 220 -4.93 0.77 1.48
N ILE A 221 -5.75 1.47 0.68
CA ILE A 221 -6.48 2.67 1.12
C ILE A 221 -7.60 2.32 2.09
N TYR A 222 -8.27 1.19 1.89
CA TYR A 222 -9.33 0.73 2.77
C TYR A 222 -8.79 0.46 4.18
N SER A 223 -7.75 -0.39 4.28
CA SER A 223 -7.15 -0.74 5.57
C SER A 223 -6.48 0.46 6.24
N ALA A 224 -5.81 1.34 5.48
CA ALA A 224 -5.18 2.54 6.03
C ALA A 224 -6.20 3.47 6.70
N THR A 225 -7.40 3.60 6.14
CA THR A 225 -8.48 4.41 6.73
C THR A 225 -8.91 3.85 8.08
N LEU A 226 -9.13 2.54 8.18
CA LEU A 226 -9.54 1.88 9.43
C LEU A 226 -8.41 1.90 10.48
N LEU A 227 -7.19 1.57 10.05
CA LEU A 227 -6.00 1.56 10.92
C LEU A 227 -5.74 2.95 11.51
N THR A 228 -5.76 4.00 10.67
CA THR A 228 -5.53 5.38 11.15
C THR A 228 -6.56 5.80 12.18
N HIS A 229 -7.83 5.43 11.99
CA HIS A 229 -8.88 5.74 12.95
C HIS A 229 -8.64 5.09 14.31
N LEU A 230 -8.25 3.81 14.34
CA LEU A 230 -8.12 3.01 15.56
C LEU A 230 -6.72 3.04 16.18
N ALA A 231 -5.68 3.45 15.46
CA ALA A 231 -4.33 3.51 15.99
C ALA A 231 -4.26 4.37 17.26
N ALA A 232 -3.54 3.90 18.27
CA ALA A 232 -3.31 4.62 19.53
C ALA A 232 -2.07 5.53 19.43
N LYS A 233 -0.98 5.00 18.88
CA LYS A 233 0.33 5.67 18.78
C LYS A 233 0.94 5.51 17.40
N PRO A 234 0.35 6.08 16.33
CA PRO A 234 0.89 6.02 15.00
C PRO A 234 1.98 7.06 14.77
N TRP A 235 3.08 6.65 14.09
CA TRP A 235 4.24 7.48 13.81
C TRP A 235 4.69 7.42 12.35
N ILE A 236 5.42 8.45 11.92
CA ILE A 236 6.17 8.50 10.67
C ILE A 236 7.64 8.43 11.01
N LEU A 237 8.40 7.59 10.32
CA LEU A 237 9.86 7.56 10.36
C LEU A 237 10.39 8.06 9.01
N ASP A 238 11.12 9.16 9.02
CA ASP A 238 11.75 9.72 7.82
C ASP A 238 13.04 8.95 7.47
N TYR A 239 12.85 7.66 7.18
CA TYR A 239 13.88 6.69 6.80
C TYR A 239 13.27 5.64 5.86
N PRO A 240 13.98 5.20 4.81
CA PRO A 240 13.42 4.30 3.80
C PRO A 240 13.46 2.83 4.26
N PHE A 241 12.68 2.48 5.28
CA PHE A 241 12.56 1.08 5.73
C PHE A 241 11.66 0.21 4.83
N VAL A 242 11.04 0.80 3.81
CA VAL A 242 10.36 0.11 2.71
C VAL A 242 10.80 0.74 1.40
N VAL A 243 11.01 -0.09 0.40
CA VAL A 243 11.42 0.26 -0.96
C VAL A 243 10.32 -0.18 -1.93
N PRO A 244 9.36 0.70 -2.25
CA PRO A 244 8.38 0.40 -3.28
C PRO A 244 9.05 0.12 -4.61
N GLY A 245 8.64 -0.99 -5.24
CA GLY A 245 9.01 -1.37 -6.57
C GLY A 245 7.95 -0.95 -7.61
N ALA A 246 8.37 -0.77 -8.83
CA ALA A 246 7.49 -0.66 -9.99
C ALA A 246 8.00 -1.63 -11.05
N SER A 247 7.26 -2.70 -11.29
CA SER A 247 7.55 -3.67 -12.35
C SER A 247 6.56 -3.51 -13.52
N PRO A 248 6.88 -3.92 -14.75
CA PRO A 248 6.00 -3.74 -15.89
C PRO A 248 4.56 -4.25 -15.68
N PRO A 249 4.33 -5.43 -15.06
CA PRO A 249 2.98 -5.94 -14.84
C PRO A 249 2.34 -5.41 -13.54
N SER A 250 2.99 -4.51 -12.80
CA SER A 250 2.43 -3.95 -11.57
C SER A 250 1.57 -2.72 -11.81
N ALA A 251 0.63 -2.44 -10.90
CA ALA A 251 -0.17 -1.22 -10.95
C ALA A 251 0.71 0.05 -10.95
N SER A 252 1.85 0.04 -10.26
CA SER A 252 2.82 1.12 -10.26
C SER A 252 3.54 1.27 -11.60
N GLY A 253 3.85 0.16 -12.28
CA GLY A 253 4.41 0.15 -13.62
C GLY A 253 3.42 0.66 -14.66
N GLU A 254 2.18 0.18 -14.65
CA GLU A 254 1.09 0.65 -15.53
C GLU A 254 0.81 2.14 -15.32
N LEU A 255 0.80 2.62 -14.07
CA LEU A 255 0.66 4.04 -13.76
C LEU A 255 1.79 4.88 -14.35
N THR A 256 3.02 4.38 -14.30
CA THR A 256 4.21 5.04 -14.86
C THR A 256 4.11 5.14 -16.39
N ALA A 257 3.61 4.09 -17.04
CA ALA A 257 3.35 4.06 -18.49
C ALA A 257 2.07 4.83 -18.88
N ARG A 258 1.19 5.12 -17.92
CA ARG A 258 -0.18 5.64 -18.14
C ARG A 258 -1.08 4.74 -18.98
N GLU A 259 -0.95 3.46 -18.81
CA GLU A 259 -1.81 2.42 -19.36
C GLU A 259 -2.88 1.97 -18.35
N ASP A 260 -3.11 2.80 -17.35
CA ASP A 260 -3.87 2.53 -16.12
C ASP A 260 -5.37 2.82 -16.23
N THR A 261 -5.87 3.31 -17.39
CA THR A 261 -7.29 3.64 -17.56
C THR A 261 -8.00 2.72 -18.53
N ASP A 262 -9.13 2.16 -18.09
CA ASP A 262 -9.95 1.27 -18.88
C ASP A 262 -11.40 1.23 -18.36
N LYS A 263 -12.26 0.43 -19.02
CA LYS A 263 -13.55 0.07 -18.45
C LYS A 263 -13.35 -0.72 -17.17
N LEU A 264 -14.22 -0.51 -16.20
CA LEU A 264 -14.10 -1.15 -14.89
C LEU A 264 -14.09 -2.68 -14.99
N ASP A 265 -14.95 -3.23 -15.86
CA ASP A 265 -15.09 -4.65 -16.13
C ASP A 265 -14.02 -5.26 -17.05
N ALA A 266 -13.14 -4.46 -17.64
CA ALA A 266 -12.04 -4.96 -18.48
C ALA A 266 -10.89 -5.53 -17.64
N ARG A 267 -10.72 -5.09 -16.40
CA ARG A 267 -9.59 -5.48 -15.54
C ARG A 267 -9.84 -6.79 -14.80
N GLU A 268 -8.94 -7.76 -14.99
CA GLU A 268 -9.06 -9.09 -14.41
C GLU A 268 -9.19 -9.08 -12.89
N HIS A 269 -8.42 -8.25 -12.20
CA HIS A 269 -8.50 -8.16 -10.74
C HIS A 269 -9.84 -7.59 -10.24
N ILE A 270 -10.54 -6.76 -11.04
CA ILE A 270 -11.91 -6.30 -10.75
C ILE A 270 -12.92 -7.43 -11.01
N LYS A 271 -12.75 -8.17 -12.11
CA LYS A 271 -13.62 -9.32 -12.44
C LYS A 271 -13.63 -10.37 -11.33
N ARG A 272 -12.49 -10.54 -10.64
CA ARG A 272 -12.35 -11.49 -9.52
C ARG A 272 -13.24 -11.19 -8.32
N PHE A 273 -13.79 -9.97 -8.20
CA PHE A 273 -14.79 -9.65 -7.17
C PHE A 273 -16.19 -10.20 -7.53
N GLY A 274 -16.43 -10.58 -8.78
CA GLY A 274 -17.67 -11.17 -9.25
C GLY A 274 -18.89 -10.26 -9.10
N ALA A 275 -20.07 -10.86 -9.06
CA ALA A 275 -21.35 -10.14 -8.96
C ALA A 275 -21.59 -9.47 -7.59
N GLY A 276 -20.76 -9.73 -6.60
CA GLY A 276 -20.83 -9.11 -5.27
C GLY A 276 -20.36 -7.67 -5.20
N LEU A 277 -19.63 -7.20 -6.21
CA LEU A 277 -19.11 -5.82 -6.25
C LEU A 277 -20.24 -4.84 -6.56
N ARG A 278 -20.64 -4.07 -5.56
CA ARG A 278 -21.56 -2.94 -5.74
C ARG A 278 -20.76 -1.65 -5.78
N TRP A 279 -20.63 -1.08 -6.98
CA TRP A 279 -19.92 0.18 -7.17
C TRP A 279 -20.74 1.36 -6.66
N ASP A 280 -20.12 2.28 -5.93
CA ASP A 280 -20.77 3.51 -5.47
C ASP A 280 -21.05 4.44 -6.66
N GLU A 281 -22.32 4.76 -6.88
CA GLU A 281 -22.77 5.61 -8.00
C GLU A 281 -22.16 7.02 -7.99
N ARG A 282 -21.70 7.48 -6.82
CA ARG A 282 -21.01 8.78 -6.67
C ARG A 282 -19.56 8.74 -7.15
N VAL A 283 -18.99 7.56 -7.37
CA VAL A 283 -17.63 7.38 -7.91
C VAL A 283 -17.72 7.06 -9.39
N PRO A 284 -16.99 7.78 -10.29
CA PRO A 284 -17.05 7.48 -11.71
C PRO A 284 -16.69 6.01 -12.02
N SER A 285 -17.53 5.35 -12.83
CA SER A 285 -17.46 3.91 -13.08
C SER A 285 -16.51 3.54 -14.21
N PHE A 286 -15.23 3.86 -14.04
CA PHE A 286 -14.13 3.41 -14.89
C PHE A 286 -12.92 3.05 -14.02
N TYR A 287 -12.03 2.22 -14.56
CA TYR A 287 -10.81 1.84 -13.86
C TYR A 287 -9.74 2.94 -13.97
N SER A 288 -9.28 3.42 -12.85
CA SER A 288 -8.07 4.23 -12.69
C SER A 288 -7.67 4.22 -11.21
N PRO A 289 -6.43 4.55 -10.85
CA PRO A 289 -6.06 4.76 -9.44
C PRO A 289 -6.97 5.76 -8.74
N ASP A 290 -7.34 6.87 -9.43
CA ASP A 290 -8.22 7.89 -8.86
C ASP A 290 -9.59 7.34 -8.43
N THR A 291 -10.22 6.49 -9.26
CA THR A 291 -11.57 5.95 -9.01
C THR A 291 -11.54 4.73 -8.09
N VAL A 292 -10.60 3.82 -8.28
CA VAL A 292 -10.43 2.60 -7.45
C VAL A 292 -10.11 2.97 -6.01
N TRP A 293 -9.22 3.92 -5.81
CA TRP A 293 -8.88 4.41 -4.48
C TRP A 293 -10.03 5.21 -3.86
N ALA A 294 -10.71 6.08 -4.63
CA ALA A 294 -11.87 6.81 -4.13
C ALA A 294 -12.99 5.86 -3.69
N PHE A 295 -13.30 4.82 -4.48
CA PHE A 295 -14.28 3.80 -4.13
C PHE A 295 -13.91 3.08 -2.82
N SER A 296 -12.68 2.58 -2.72
CA SER A 296 -12.22 1.84 -1.55
C SER A 296 -12.14 2.72 -0.29
N HIS A 297 -11.72 3.99 -0.46
CA HIS A 297 -11.70 4.96 0.63
C HIS A 297 -13.11 5.29 1.11
N GLN A 298 -14.06 5.57 0.20
CA GLN A 298 -15.45 5.83 0.59
C GLN A 298 -16.07 4.63 1.29
N SER A 299 -15.82 3.42 0.79
CA SER A 299 -16.29 2.19 1.44
C SER A 299 -15.78 2.05 2.88
N ALA A 300 -14.53 2.44 3.14
CA ALA A 300 -13.97 2.46 4.49
C ALA A 300 -14.57 3.56 5.36
N LEU A 301 -14.79 4.76 4.82
CA LEU A 301 -15.42 5.88 5.53
C LEU A 301 -16.86 5.55 5.93
N ASP A 302 -17.62 4.91 5.03
CA ASP A 302 -18.98 4.45 5.31
C ASP A 302 -18.98 3.39 6.43
N ARG A 303 -17.98 2.51 6.42
CA ARG A 303 -17.80 1.50 7.47
C ARG A 303 -17.44 2.11 8.83
N LEU A 304 -16.66 3.20 8.83
CA LEU A 304 -16.33 3.94 10.05
C LEU A 304 -17.54 4.64 10.66
N GLY A 305 -18.44 5.15 9.82
CA GLY A 305 -19.64 5.87 10.26
C GLY A 305 -19.35 7.17 11.02
N VAL A 306 -18.20 7.81 10.76
CA VAL A 306 -17.83 9.06 11.45
C VAL A 306 -18.58 10.24 10.80
N PRO A 307 -19.44 10.94 11.56
CA PRO A 307 -20.20 12.06 11.02
C PRO A 307 -19.30 13.14 10.41
N GLY A 308 -19.64 13.63 9.22
CA GLY A 308 -18.92 14.70 8.54
C GLY A 308 -17.62 14.26 7.84
N LEU A 309 -17.16 13.04 8.02
CA LEU A 309 -15.99 12.49 7.31
C LEU A 309 -16.46 11.79 6.03
N THR A 310 -16.31 12.47 4.92
CA THR A 310 -16.68 11.96 3.57
C THR A 310 -15.69 12.49 2.54
N LEU A 311 -15.60 11.81 1.39
CA LEU A 311 -14.73 12.26 0.30
C LEU A 311 -15.15 13.63 -0.25
N ASN A 312 -14.16 14.41 -0.67
CA ASN A 312 -14.36 15.60 -1.48
C ASN A 312 -14.68 15.20 -2.94
N PHE A 313 -15.92 14.73 -3.17
CA PHE A 313 -16.40 14.31 -4.49
C PHE A 313 -16.23 15.40 -5.57
N PRO A 314 -16.54 16.71 -5.34
CA PRO A 314 -16.28 17.74 -6.33
C PRO A 314 -14.83 17.77 -6.83
N ARG A 315 -13.86 17.54 -5.94
CA ARG A 315 -12.45 17.45 -6.32
C ARG A 315 -12.14 16.18 -7.12
N LEU A 316 -12.77 15.05 -6.78
CA LEU A 316 -12.66 13.82 -7.59
C LEU A 316 -13.14 14.06 -9.01
N TYR A 317 -14.32 14.67 -9.18
CA TYR A 317 -14.87 14.98 -10.50
C TYR A 317 -13.99 15.93 -11.31
N LEU A 318 -13.45 16.97 -10.65
CA LEU A 318 -12.49 17.88 -11.29
C LEU A 318 -11.26 17.11 -11.80
N ARG A 319 -10.67 16.23 -10.97
CA ARG A 319 -9.52 15.41 -11.37
C ARG A 319 -9.86 14.48 -12.52
N CYS A 320 -10.97 13.75 -12.43
CA CYS A 320 -11.42 12.86 -13.50
C CYS A 320 -11.66 13.63 -14.82
N ALA A 321 -12.28 14.81 -14.76
CA ALA A 321 -12.52 15.63 -15.94
C ALA A 321 -11.22 16.15 -16.61
N LEU A 322 -10.20 16.46 -15.79
CA LEU A 322 -8.92 16.96 -16.29
C LEU A 322 -8.00 15.84 -16.80
N MET A 323 -7.91 14.75 -16.04
CA MET A 323 -6.91 13.70 -16.28
C MET A 323 -7.44 12.55 -17.13
N HIS A 324 -8.76 12.26 -17.07
CA HIS A 324 -9.41 11.10 -17.71
C HIS A 324 -10.51 11.55 -18.67
N ARG A 325 -10.16 12.38 -19.64
CA ARG A 325 -11.11 13.02 -20.59
C ARG A 325 -11.94 12.03 -21.41
N ARG A 326 -11.46 10.80 -21.59
CA ARG A 326 -12.19 9.72 -22.29
C ARG A 326 -13.43 9.25 -21.50
N HIS A 327 -13.42 9.41 -20.17
CA HIS A 327 -14.45 8.94 -19.23
C HIS A 327 -15.32 10.09 -18.70
N ARG A 328 -15.64 11.07 -19.58
CA ARG A 328 -16.48 12.21 -19.21
C ARG A 328 -17.92 11.80 -18.92
N ALA A 329 -18.44 10.81 -19.64
CA ALA A 329 -19.80 10.33 -19.47
C ALA A 329 -20.00 9.72 -18.07
N GLU A 330 -19.08 8.86 -17.64
CA GLU A 330 -19.07 8.21 -16.33
C GLU A 330 -18.87 9.25 -15.21
N THR A 331 -18.00 10.24 -15.44
CA THR A 331 -17.78 11.34 -14.49
C THR A 331 -19.04 12.20 -14.32
N LEU A 332 -19.76 12.51 -15.41
CA LEU A 332 -21.00 13.26 -15.36
C LEU A 332 -22.14 12.45 -14.72
N ALA A 333 -22.20 11.14 -14.95
CA ALA A 333 -23.17 10.26 -14.30
C ALA A 333 -22.98 10.27 -12.78
N ALA A 334 -21.75 10.08 -12.30
CA ALA A 334 -21.42 10.12 -10.88
C ALA A 334 -21.69 11.51 -10.25
N LEU A 335 -21.38 12.59 -10.97
CA LEU A 335 -21.71 13.94 -10.54
C LEU A 335 -23.22 14.14 -10.37
N ARG A 336 -24.05 13.61 -11.29
CA ARG A 336 -25.53 13.70 -11.18
C ARG A 336 -26.03 12.92 -9.96
N ALA A 337 -25.52 11.71 -9.73
CA ALA A 337 -25.86 10.92 -8.55
C ALA A 337 -25.54 11.68 -7.25
N TRP A 338 -24.33 12.25 -7.15
CA TRP A 338 -23.93 13.05 -5.98
C TRP A 338 -24.77 14.32 -5.82
N ARG A 339 -25.13 14.99 -6.93
CA ARG A 339 -25.96 16.21 -6.95
C ARG A 339 -27.39 15.94 -6.42
N GLY A 340 -27.90 14.76 -6.57
CA GLY A 340 -29.23 14.38 -6.05
C GLY A 340 -29.39 14.68 -4.55
N THR A 341 -28.30 14.67 -3.78
CA THR A 341 -28.30 14.90 -2.33
C THR A 341 -27.49 16.11 -1.87
N ASN A 342 -26.88 16.88 -2.81
CA ASN A 342 -25.97 17.97 -2.48
C ASN A 342 -26.28 19.27 -3.26
N SER A 343 -26.03 20.43 -2.65
CA SER A 343 -26.33 21.72 -3.24
C SER A 343 -25.32 22.13 -4.33
N LEU A 344 -25.74 23.00 -5.27
CA LEU A 344 -24.88 23.58 -6.31
C LEU A 344 -23.74 24.42 -5.69
N ALA A 345 -24.01 25.12 -4.60
CA ALA A 345 -23.02 25.92 -3.89
C ALA A 345 -21.88 25.04 -3.35
N ARG A 346 -22.20 23.86 -2.80
CA ARG A 346 -21.19 22.87 -2.37
C ARG A 346 -20.32 22.39 -3.53
N LEU A 347 -20.93 22.15 -4.70
CA LEU A 347 -20.20 21.74 -5.89
C LEU A 347 -19.21 22.83 -6.32
N ILE A 348 -19.68 24.08 -6.49
CA ILE A 348 -18.83 25.19 -6.94
C ILE A 348 -17.69 25.44 -5.96
N LEU A 349 -17.97 25.49 -4.67
CA LEU A 349 -16.97 25.72 -3.64
C LEU A 349 -15.93 24.56 -3.61
N GLY A 350 -16.40 23.32 -3.71
CA GLY A 350 -15.54 22.14 -3.74
C GLY A 350 -14.63 22.10 -4.97
N ILE A 351 -15.14 22.45 -6.16
CA ILE A 351 -14.34 22.55 -7.38
C ILE A 351 -13.31 23.68 -7.26
N ALA A 352 -13.67 24.86 -6.78
CA ALA A 352 -12.77 25.98 -6.63
C ALA A 352 -11.60 25.65 -5.67
N ARG A 353 -11.93 25.08 -4.49
CA ARG A 353 -10.91 24.61 -3.53
C ARG A 353 -10.05 23.50 -4.12
N GLY A 354 -10.66 22.55 -4.85
CA GLY A 354 -9.97 21.48 -5.53
C GLY A 354 -8.97 22.00 -6.56
N PHE A 355 -9.37 22.97 -7.38
CA PHE A 355 -8.51 23.60 -8.38
C PHE A 355 -7.29 24.28 -7.75
N LEU A 356 -7.49 25.09 -6.72
CA LEU A 356 -6.40 25.73 -5.99
C LEU A 356 -5.43 24.72 -5.37
N ALA A 357 -5.97 23.64 -4.80
CA ALA A 357 -5.17 22.60 -4.18
C ALA A 357 -4.38 21.77 -5.21
N GLU A 358 -4.96 21.49 -6.40
CA GLU A 358 -4.24 20.82 -7.50
C GLU A 358 -3.14 21.75 -8.07
N ALA A 359 -3.42 23.03 -8.28
CA ALA A 359 -2.42 23.99 -8.72
C ALA A 359 -1.24 24.09 -7.74
N ALA A 360 -1.52 24.26 -6.44
CA ALA A 360 -0.50 24.25 -5.40
C ALA A 360 0.29 22.94 -5.36
N GLY A 361 -0.39 21.80 -5.58
CA GLY A 361 0.25 20.48 -5.71
C GLY A 361 1.22 20.40 -6.87
N GLN A 362 0.88 20.96 -8.03
CA GLN A 362 1.76 21.01 -9.21
C GLN A 362 2.98 21.90 -8.95
N VAL A 363 2.79 23.12 -8.43
CA VAL A 363 3.89 24.00 -8.06
C VAL A 363 4.86 23.31 -7.11
N ARG A 364 4.33 22.62 -6.09
CA ARG A 364 5.15 21.88 -5.14
C ARG A 364 5.92 20.72 -5.79
N ARG A 365 5.32 19.97 -6.74
CA ARG A 365 6.01 18.89 -7.48
C ARG A 365 7.17 19.46 -8.31
N VAL A 366 6.95 20.56 -9.01
CA VAL A 366 7.98 21.25 -9.77
C VAL A 366 9.10 21.74 -8.84
N TRP A 367 8.75 22.40 -7.74
CA TRP A 367 9.71 22.84 -6.73
C TRP A 367 10.59 21.69 -6.23
N PHE A 368 10.00 20.58 -5.78
CA PHE A 368 10.77 19.44 -5.29
C PHE A 368 11.65 18.79 -6.35
N ARG A 369 11.25 18.82 -7.61
CA ARG A 369 12.06 18.29 -8.71
C ARG A 369 13.35 19.08 -8.92
N PHE A 370 13.32 20.37 -8.71
CA PHE A 370 14.48 21.24 -8.97
C PHE A 370 15.30 21.54 -7.70
N VAL A 371 14.68 21.59 -6.54
CA VAL A 371 15.36 22.00 -5.30
C VAL A 371 15.95 20.80 -4.54
N THR A 372 15.28 19.66 -4.54
CA THR A 372 15.74 18.44 -3.86
C THR A 372 15.53 17.21 -4.72
N PRO A 373 16.22 17.12 -5.88
CA PRO A 373 16.08 15.94 -6.73
C PRO A 373 16.56 14.70 -6.01
N PRO A 374 15.92 13.53 -6.17
CA PRO A 374 16.44 12.27 -5.67
C PRO A 374 17.73 11.92 -6.41
N LYS A 375 18.67 11.29 -5.70
CA LYS A 375 19.81 10.63 -6.36
C LYS A 375 19.30 9.40 -7.10
N ALA A 376 19.81 9.18 -8.31
CA ALA A 376 19.49 8.02 -9.13
C ALA A 376 20.72 7.09 -9.22
N TYR A 377 20.49 5.81 -8.96
CA TYR A 377 21.48 4.74 -9.11
C TYR A 377 20.97 3.82 -10.21
N ALA A 378 21.76 3.62 -11.25
CA ALA A 378 21.38 2.91 -12.46
C ALA A 378 21.99 1.50 -12.52
N ASP A 379 21.65 0.77 -13.59
CA ASP A 379 22.20 -0.54 -13.92
C ASP A 379 21.93 -1.63 -12.85
N LEU A 380 20.77 -1.52 -12.20
CA LEU A 380 20.34 -2.46 -11.19
C LEU A 380 19.37 -3.47 -11.83
N ALA A 381 19.76 -4.74 -11.82
CA ALA A 381 18.96 -5.80 -12.44
C ALA A 381 17.79 -6.26 -11.58
N THR A 382 17.96 -6.21 -10.26
CA THR A 382 16.98 -6.72 -9.28
C THR A 382 16.77 -5.76 -8.11
N ILE A 383 15.73 -6.02 -7.33
CA ILE A 383 15.48 -5.31 -6.07
C ILE A 383 16.59 -5.59 -5.04
N GLY A 384 17.26 -6.75 -5.10
CA GLY A 384 18.41 -7.07 -4.27
C GLY A 384 19.59 -6.14 -4.54
N ASP A 385 19.86 -5.82 -5.80
CA ASP A 385 20.91 -4.83 -6.16
C ASP A 385 20.54 -3.46 -5.59
N ALA A 386 19.26 -3.07 -5.69
CA ALA A 386 18.78 -1.81 -5.11
C ALA A 386 18.93 -1.79 -3.58
N TYR A 387 18.69 -2.92 -2.90
CA TYR A 387 18.90 -3.05 -1.46
C TYR A 387 20.38 -2.87 -1.08
N LEU A 388 21.30 -3.50 -1.83
CA LEU A 388 22.73 -3.37 -1.58
C LEU A 388 23.20 -1.92 -1.70
N VAL A 389 22.72 -1.20 -2.72
CA VAL A 389 22.99 0.24 -2.88
C VAL A 389 22.45 1.03 -1.67
N LEU A 390 21.22 0.74 -1.23
CA LEU A 390 20.66 1.42 -0.05
C LEU A 390 21.49 1.16 1.20
N ARG A 391 21.92 -0.07 1.44
CA ARG A 391 22.74 -0.46 2.58
C ARG A 391 24.10 0.27 2.59
N GLU A 392 24.67 0.51 1.43
CA GLU A 392 25.92 1.27 1.28
C GLU A 392 25.72 2.78 1.47
N GLN A 393 24.62 3.33 0.93
CA GLN A 393 24.40 4.78 0.90
C GLN A 393 23.76 5.34 2.18
N LEU A 394 23.07 4.49 2.95
CA LEU A 394 22.40 4.89 4.18
C LEU A 394 23.26 4.59 5.39
N LYS A 395 23.32 5.54 6.31
CA LYS A 395 23.82 5.24 7.66
C LYS A 395 22.84 4.26 8.33
N PRO A 396 23.33 3.26 9.07
CA PRO A 396 22.47 2.41 9.87
C PRO A 396 21.56 3.28 10.75
N TRP A 397 20.26 3.02 10.69
CA TRP A 397 19.32 3.75 11.53
C TRP A 397 19.53 3.36 13.00
N THR A 398 19.67 4.36 13.84
CA THR A 398 19.76 4.18 15.30
C THR A 398 18.54 4.78 15.95
N PRO A 399 17.87 4.02 16.83
CA PRO A 399 16.70 4.54 17.54
C PRO A 399 17.08 5.74 18.40
N PRO A 400 16.21 6.76 18.47
CA PRO A 400 16.42 7.89 19.40
C PRO A 400 16.46 7.41 20.84
N ALA A 401 17.19 8.12 21.70
CA ALA A 401 17.31 7.77 23.12
C ALA A 401 15.95 7.88 23.85
N SER A 402 15.10 8.84 23.45
CA SER A 402 13.71 8.94 23.88
C SER A 402 12.81 9.41 22.74
N PRO A 403 11.48 9.19 22.81
CA PRO A 403 10.54 9.73 21.83
C PRO A 403 10.54 11.27 21.76
N SER A 404 10.89 11.97 22.84
CA SER A 404 11.06 13.43 22.87
C SER A 404 12.25 13.90 22.03
N ASP A 405 13.27 13.08 21.84
CA ASP A 405 14.45 13.40 21.03
C ASP A 405 14.20 13.15 19.54
N ALA A 406 13.09 12.54 19.22
CA ALA A 406 12.69 12.20 17.85
C ALA A 406 11.90 13.32 17.14
N ALA A 407 11.37 14.31 17.88
CA ALA A 407 10.48 15.36 17.37
C ALA A 407 11.19 16.61 16.81
#